data_190c95ccff80a7dae0cd17f700389ea0
#
_entry.id   190c95ccff80a7dae0cd17f700389ea0
#
_cell.length_a   1.000
_cell.length_b   1.000
_cell.length_c   1.000
_cell.angle_alpha   90.00
_cell.angle_beta   90.00
_cell.angle_gamma   90.00
#
_symmetry.space_group_name_H-M   'P 1'
#
loop_
_entity.id
_entity.type
_entity.pdbx_description
1 polymer ?
#
loop_
_entity_poly.entity_id
_entity_poly.type
_entity_poly.pdbx_seq_one_letter_code
_entity_poly.pdbx_strand_id
1 'polypeptide(L)'
;MKRSDKHGKNRTGAYIAGAVILIAAAGGGYFYYQHYQETQAVEAGEKTVEQFVQALNKGDYNKAAEMASKKAANKSALSEKEILEKYQNIYGAADVKGLQISNLKVDKKDDSTYSFSYKAKMNTSLGELKDLSYKGTLDRNDGQTTINWQPNLVFPEMEGNDKVSLTTQEAARGNIIDRNGEPLATTGKLKQLGVVPVNLEMETKKQPISKRLLPPST
;
A
#
# COMPACT_ATOMS: atom_id res chain seq x y z
N MET A 1 58.59 -61.56 -40.04
CA MET A 1 58.71 -60.14 -39.71
C MET A 1 57.35 -59.64 -39.31
N LYS A 2 57.02 -59.48 -37.98
CA LYS A 2 55.73 -59.05 -37.46
C LYS A 2 55.89 -57.63 -37.04
N ARG A 3 55.21 -56.67 -37.74
CA ARG A 3 55.09 -55.23 -37.34
C ARG A 3 54.07 -55.16 -36.22
N SER A 4 54.49 -54.63 -35.09
CA SER A 4 53.69 -54.32 -33.96
C SER A 4 53.16 -52.82 -34.14
N ASP A 5 51.89 -52.69 -34.45
CA ASP A 5 51.25 -51.37 -34.45
C ASP A 5 51.02 -50.95 -33.02
N LYS A 6 51.83 -50.00 -32.54
CA LYS A 6 51.58 -49.27 -31.28
C LYS A 6 50.49 -48.28 -31.51
N HIS A 7 49.29 -48.65 -31.08
CA HIS A 7 48.18 -47.61 -30.89
C HIS A 7 48.62 -46.62 -29.83
N GLY A 8 49.02 -45.45 -30.29
CA GLY A 8 49.18 -44.27 -29.41
C GLY A 8 47.82 -43.90 -28.81
N LYS A 9 47.61 -44.23 -27.54
CA LYS A 9 46.43 -43.73 -26.80
C LYS A 9 46.41 -42.20 -26.88
N ASN A 10 45.39 -41.65 -27.55
CA ASN A 10 45.14 -40.20 -27.66
C ASN A 10 44.83 -39.64 -26.28
N ARG A 11 45.87 -39.27 -25.52
CA ARG A 11 45.76 -38.64 -24.20
C ARG A 11 45.10 -37.27 -24.30
N THR A 12 45.25 -36.60 -25.42
CA THR A 12 44.67 -35.30 -25.70
C THR A 12 43.14 -35.33 -25.69
N GLY A 13 42.50 -36.37 -26.25
CA GLY A 13 41.03 -36.53 -26.20
C GLY A 13 40.49 -36.74 -24.79
N ALA A 14 41.24 -37.42 -23.91
CA ALA A 14 40.85 -37.60 -22.51
C ALA A 14 40.91 -36.31 -21.71
N TYR A 15 41.88 -35.42 -21.98
CA TYR A 15 41.95 -34.10 -21.32
C TYR A 15 40.84 -33.16 -21.78
N ILE A 16 40.49 -33.17 -23.06
CA ILE A 16 39.38 -32.38 -23.61
C ILE A 16 38.05 -32.86 -23.01
N ALA A 17 37.79 -34.16 -22.96
CA ALA A 17 36.58 -34.71 -22.35
C ALA A 17 36.48 -34.37 -20.85
N GLY A 18 37.60 -34.45 -20.11
CA GLY A 18 37.66 -34.07 -18.71
C GLY A 18 37.37 -32.58 -18.48
N ALA A 19 37.93 -31.70 -19.34
CA ALA A 19 37.66 -30.23 -19.26
C ALA A 19 36.20 -29.89 -19.55
N VAL A 20 35.58 -30.56 -20.53
CA VAL A 20 34.13 -30.33 -20.83
C VAL A 20 33.24 -30.78 -19.67
N ILE A 21 33.56 -31.89 -19.01
CA ILE A 21 32.79 -32.35 -17.83
C ILE A 21 32.94 -31.36 -16.66
N LEU A 22 34.13 -30.83 -16.41
CA LEU A 22 34.36 -29.85 -15.36
C LEU A 22 33.62 -28.55 -15.62
N ILE A 23 33.61 -28.08 -16.86
CA ILE A 23 32.86 -26.87 -17.26
C ILE A 23 31.35 -27.11 -17.11
N ALA A 24 30.83 -28.26 -17.50
CA ALA A 24 29.44 -28.63 -17.34
C ALA A 24 29.03 -28.77 -15.86
N ALA A 25 29.90 -29.37 -15.03
CA ALA A 25 29.65 -29.47 -13.59
C ALA A 25 29.70 -28.10 -12.89
N ALA A 26 30.67 -27.26 -13.25
CA ALA A 26 30.77 -25.89 -12.71
C ALA A 26 29.57 -25.01 -13.16
N GLY A 27 29.20 -25.09 -14.44
CA GLY A 27 28.05 -24.40 -15.00
C GLY A 27 26.72 -24.88 -14.39
N GLY A 28 26.54 -26.19 -14.26
CA GLY A 28 25.36 -26.80 -13.63
C GLY A 28 25.26 -26.45 -12.14
N GLY A 29 26.39 -26.50 -11.42
CA GLY A 29 26.45 -26.12 -10.01
C GLY A 29 26.16 -24.66 -9.79
N TYR A 30 26.68 -23.77 -10.64
CA TYR A 30 26.40 -22.33 -10.60
C TYR A 30 24.91 -22.04 -10.88
N PHE A 31 24.35 -22.70 -11.90
CA PHE A 31 22.92 -22.54 -12.24
C PHE A 31 22.01 -23.05 -11.13
N TYR A 32 22.33 -24.18 -10.53
CA TYR A 32 21.59 -24.73 -9.38
C TYR A 32 21.68 -23.78 -8.17
N TYR A 33 22.85 -23.24 -7.88
CA TYR A 33 23.06 -22.30 -6.79
C TYR A 33 22.26 -21.00 -7.00
N GLN A 34 22.25 -20.44 -8.21
CA GLN A 34 21.46 -19.27 -8.56
C GLN A 34 19.96 -19.54 -8.37
N HIS A 35 19.47 -20.66 -8.87
CA HIS A 35 18.06 -21.03 -8.74
C HIS A 35 17.66 -21.24 -7.27
N TYR A 36 18.52 -21.86 -6.49
CA TYR A 36 18.31 -22.04 -5.05
C TYR A 36 18.22 -20.71 -4.31
N GLN A 37 19.12 -19.76 -4.59
CA GLN A 37 19.12 -18.42 -4.00
C GLN A 37 17.86 -17.64 -4.38
N GLU A 38 17.41 -17.77 -5.61
CA GLU A 38 16.19 -17.12 -6.09
C GLU A 38 14.94 -17.65 -5.37
N THR A 39 14.82 -18.97 -5.23
CA THR A 39 13.72 -19.59 -4.48
C THR A 39 13.67 -19.10 -3.04
N GLN A 40 14.81 -19.08 -2.35
CA GLN A 40 14.89 -18.55 -0.98
C GLN A 40 14.52 -17.07 -0.89
N ALA A 41 14.82 -16.29 -1.92
CA ALA A 41 14.48 -14.88 -1.97
C ALA A 41 12.98 -14.66 -2.17
N VAL A 42 12.34 -15.44 -3.03
CA VAL A 42 10.88 -15.43 -3.25
C VAL A 42 10.14 -15.80 -1.97
N GLU A 43 10.53 -16.93 -1.33
CA GLU A 43 9.93 -17.36 -0.05
C GLU A 43 10.08 -16.30 1.06
N ALA A 44 11.24 -15.66 1.15
CA ALA A 44 11.46 -14.56 2.09
C ALA A 44 10.57 -13.35 1.77
N GLY A 45 10.34 -13.06 0.49
CA GLY A 45 9.43 -12.04 0.02
C GLY A 45 7.99 -12.33 0.41
N GLU A 46 7.50 -13.54 0.13
CA GLU A 46 6.15 -13.97 0.51
C GLU A 46 5.93 -13.86 2.01
N LYS A 47 6.86 -14.37 2.80
CA LYS A 47 6.82 -14.28 4.26
C LYS A 47 6.78 -12.82 4.76
N THR A 48 7.53 -11.93 4.12
CA THR A 48 7.55 -10.52 4.47
C THR A 48 6.19 -9.85 4.19
N VAL A 49 5.57 -10.13 3.03
CA VAL A 49 4.24 -9.61 2.70
C VAL A 49 3.18 -10.17 3.66
N GLU A 50 3.21 -11.46 3.97
CA GLU A 50 2.30 -12.08 4.93
C GLU A 50 2.42 -11.46 6.32
N GLN A 51 3.63 -11.24 6.81
CA GLN A 51 3.88 -10.61 8.10
C GLN A 51 3.39 -9.15 8.12
N PHE A 52 3.59 -8.41 7.04
CA PHE A 52 3.09 -7.06 6.89
C PHE A 52 1.56 -7.02 6.96
N VAL A 53 0.88 -7.85 6.18
CA VAL A 53 -0.59 -7.94 6.20
C VAL A 53 -1.09 -8.42 7.57
N GLN A 54 -0.40 -9.35 8.20
CA GLN A 54 -0.75 -9.81 9.55
C GLN A 54 -0.61 -8.69 10.59
N ALA A 55 0.41 -7.85 10.48
CA ALA A 55 0.58 -6.67 11.34
C ALA A 55 -0.59 -5.68 11.14
N LEU A 56 -0.97 -5.39 9.90
CA LEU A 56 -2.13 -4.55 9.58
C LEU A 56 -3.43 -5.13 10.15
N ASN A 57 -3.67 -6.45 9.98
CA ASN A 57 -4.86 -7.13 10.49
C ASN A 57 -4.98 -7.11 12.01
N LYS A 58 -3.85 -7.09 12.72
CA LYS A 58 -3.77 -6.98 14.19
C LYS A 58 -3.85 -5.54 14.70
N GLY A 59 -3.85 -4.55 13.82
CA GLY A 59 -3.75 -3.15 14.18
C GLY A 59 -2.36 -2.72 14.66
N ASP A 60 -1.34 -3.56 14.45
CA ASP A 60 0.06 -3.24 14.77
C ASP A 60 0.69 -2.44 13.62
N TYR A 61 0.22 -1.19 13.49
CA TYR A 61 0.67 -0.30 12.42
C TYR A 61 2.12 0.15 12.58
N ASN A 62 2.66 0.12 13.81
CA ASN A 62 4.08 0.39 14.06
C ASN A 62 4.94 -0.65 13.33
N LYS A 63 4.65 -1.93 13.55
CA LYS A 63 5.37 -3.02 12.91
C LYS A 63 5.23 -3.00 11.39
N ALA A 64 4.03 -2.71 10.89
CA ALA A 64 3.81 -2.56 9.45
C ALA A 64 4.64 -1.42 8.85
N ALA A 65 4.67 -0.25 9.51
CA ALA A 65 5.46 0.89 9.08
C ALA A 65 6.98 0.61 9.13
N GLU A 66 7.47 -0.05 10.17
CA GLU A 66 8.86 -0.48 10.28
C GLU A 66 9.29 -1.39 9.12
N MET A 67 8.43 -2.35 8.73
CA MET A 67 8.70 -3.26 7.61
C MET A 67 8.73 -2.55 6.25
N ALA A 68 8.09 -1.40 6.14
CA ALA A 68 7.91 -0.64 4.92
C ALA A 68 8.86 0.57 4.78
N SER A 69 9.45 1.05 5.88
CA SER A 69 10.20 2.31 5.91
C SER A 69 11.71 2.16 5.71
N LYS A 70 12.25 0.96 5.86
CA LYS A 70 13.72 0.73 5.97
C LYS A 70 14.54 1.16 4.76
N LYS A 71 13.92 1.56 3.65
CA LYS A 71 14.62 2.10 2.48
C LYS A 71 13.79 3.10 1.68
N ALA A 72 13.64 4.27 2.20
CA ALA A 72 13.33 5.41 1.36
C ALA A 72 14.57 5.82 0.53
N ALA A 73 14.93 5.03 -0.46
CA ALA A 73 15.95 5.39 -1.45
C ALA A 73 15.48 6.54 -2.35
N ASN A 74 14.19 6.83 -2.37
CA ASN A 74 13.59 7.96 -3.07
C ASN A 74 13.25 9.08 -2.09
N LYS A 75 13.71 10.29 -2.38
CA LYS A 75 13.41 11.53 -1.63
C LYS A 75 11.91 11.84 -1.47
N SER A 76 11.03 11.08 -2.12
CA SER A 76 9.57 11.17 -2.05
C SER A 76 8.93 10.11 -1.16
N ALA A 77 9.72 9.21 -0.55
CA ALA A 77 9.17 8.16 0.30
C ALA A 77 8.79 8.74 1.66
N LEU A 78 7.62 8.35 2.15
CA LEU A 78 7.16 8.70 3.48
C LEU A 78 8.07 8.09 4.55
N SER A 79 8.26 8.82 5.63
CA SER A 79 8.93 8.31 6.82
C SER A 79 8.08 7.24 7.49
N GLU A 80 8.70 6.41 8.33
CA GLU A 80 7.98 5.42 9.15
C GLU A 80 6.81 6.03 9.91
N LYS A 81 7.02 7.21 10.50
CA LYS A 81 5.99 7.95 11.22
C LYS A 81 4.81 8.34 10.33
N GLU A 82 5.06 8.82 9.13
CA GLU A 82 4.01 9.20 8.18
C GLU A 82 3.24 7.98 7.66
N ILE A 83 3.91 6.85 7.44
CA ILE A 83 3.27 5.58 7.08
C ILE A 83 2.37 5.09 8.22
N LEU A 84 2.89 5.12 9.46
CA LEU A 84 2.14 4.78 10.67
C LEU A 84 0.88 5.65 10.80
N GLU A 85 1.02 6.98 10.70
CA GLU A 85 -0.10 7.92 10.80
C GLU A 85 -1.14 7.67 9.71
N LYS A 86 -0.73 7.36 8.48
CA LYS A 86 -1.67 7.03 7.39
C LYS A 86 -2.50 5.79 7.73
N TYR A 87 -1.90 4.70 8.18
CA TYR A 87 -2.65 3.50 8.55
C TYR A 87 -3.55 3.74 9.76
N GLN A 88 -3.06 4.40 10.80
CA GLN A 88 -3.86 4.73 11.98
C GLN A 88 -5.09 5.58 11.61
N ASN A 89 -4.91 6.61 10.80
CA ASN A 89 -5.98 7.51 10.42
C ASN A 89 -6.98 6.83 9.47
N ILE A 90 -6.52 6.04 8.50
CA ILE A 90 -7.41 5.46 7.48
C ILE A 90 -8.04 4.17 7.97
N TYR A 91 -7.24 3.20 8.44
CA TYR A 91 -7.76 1.91 8.90
C TYR A 91 -8.50 2.03 10.24
N GLY A 92 -8.04 2.94 11.12
CA GLY A 92 -8.74 3.25 12.36
C GLY A 92 -10.10 3.90 12.12
N ALA A 93 -10.18 4.91 11.24
CA ALA A 93 -11.44 5.57 10.90
C ALA A 93 -12.42 4.65 10.16
N ALA A 94 -11.91 3.78 9.29
CA ALA A 94 -12.72 2.82 8.55
C ALA A 94 -13.07 1.56 9.38
N ASP A 95 -12.55 1.41 10.60
CA ASP A 95 -12.69 0.22 11.46
C ASP A 95 -12.33 -1.09 10.71
N VAL A 96 -11.18 -1.07 10.01
CA VAL A 96 -10.74 -2.22 9.21
C VAL A 96 -10.44 -3.42 10.09
N LYS A 97 -11.07 -4.55 9.79
CA LYS A 97 -10.93 -5.82 10.49
C LYS A 97 -10.98 -7.02 9.54
N GLY A 98 -10.43 -8.13 9.99
CA GLY A 98 -10.55 -9.39 9.24
C GLY A 98 -9.88 -9.33 7.86
N LEU A 99 -8.76 -8.60 7.74
CA LEU A 99 -7.96 -8.54 6.52
C LEU A 99 -7.40 -9.93 6.21
N GLN A 100 -7.81 -10.50 5.10
CA GLN A 100 -7.36 -11.79 4.59
C GLN A 100 -6.84 -11.62 3.18
N ILE A 101 -5.75 -12.31 2.87
CA ILE A 101 -5.17 -12.30 1.52
C ILE A 101 -5.28 -13.67 0.85
N SER A 102 -5.26 -13.64 -0.46
CA SER A 102 -5.23 -14.82 -1.33
C SER A 102 -4.42 -14.52 -2.58
N ASN A 103 -4.00 -15.58 -3.28
CA ASN A 103 -3.27 -15.47 -4.54
C ASN A 103 -2.00 -14.59 -4.43
N LEU A 104 -1.30 -14.69 -3.30
CA LEU A 104 -0.01 -14.03 -3.14
C LEU A 104 0.97 -14.62 -4.17
N LYS A 105 1.63 -13.73 -4.89
CA LYS A 105 2.72 -14.03 -5.82
C LYS A 105 3.84 -13.05 -5.61
N VAL A 106 5.06 -13.57 -5.64
CA VAL A 106 6.28 -12.78 -5.60
C VAL A 106 7.14 -13.22 -6.78
N ASP A 107 7.50 -12.28 -7.63
CA ASP A 107 8.29 -12.51 -8.83
C ASP A 107 9.55 -11.63 -8.80
N LYS A 108 10.68 -12.16 -9.22
CA LYS A 108 11.92 -11.40 -9.38
C LYS A 108 11.76 -10.39 -10.52
N LYS A 109 12.07 -9.14 -10.25
CA LYS A 109 12.05 -8.05 -11.23
C LYS A 109 13.44 -7.70 -11.73
N ASP A 110 14.39 -7.56 -10.80
CA ASP A 110 15.83 -7.36 -11.05
C ASP A 110 16.67 -7.98 -9.92
N ASP A 111 17.96 -7.69 -9.85
CA ASP A 111 18.89 -8.37 -8.94
C ASP A 111 18.55 -8.21 -7.45
N SER A 112 17.94 -7.09 -7.06
CA SER A 112 17.60 -6.79 -5.67
C SER A 112 16.14 -6.46 -5.45
N THR A 113 15.34 -6.31 -6.53
CA THR A 113 13.94 -5.91 -6.47
C THR A 113 13.02 -7.04 -6.89
N TYR A 114 11.98 -7.27 -6.11
CA TYR A 114 10.93 -8.26 -6.38
C TYR A 114 9.59 -7.53 -6.48
N SER A 115 8.73 -7.94 -7.39
CA SER A 115 7.34 -7.49 -7.44
C SER A 115 6.47 -8.47 -6.67
N PHE A 116 5.44 -7.96 -6.01
CA PHE A 116 4.43 -8.82 -5.41
C PHE A 116 3.03 -8.36 -5.80
N SER A 117 2.10 -9.31 -5.77
CA SER A 117 0.68 -9.05 -5.95
C SER A 117 -0.14 -10.01 -5.09
N TYR A 118 -1.26 -9.54 -4.58
CA TYR A 118 -2.24 -10.37 -3.87
C TYR A 118 -3.64 -9.80 -4.00
N LYS A 119 -4.64 -10.64 -3.77
CA LYS A 119 -6.02 -10.21 -3.56
C LYS A 119 -6.32 -10.18 -2.07
N ALA A 120 -7.08 -9.18 -1.65
CA ALA A 120 -7.49 -9.05 -0.26
C ALA A 120 -9.01 -8.88 -0.13
N LYS A 121 -9.52 -9.28 1.02
CA LYS A 121 -10.85 -8.93 1.52
C LYS A 121 -10.72 -8.42 2.95
N MET A 122 -11.57 -7.48 3.33
CA MET A 122 -11.59 -6.92 4.67
C MET A 122 -13.00 -6.43 5.03
N ASN A 123 -13.30 -6.36 6.31
CA ASN A 123 -14.50 -5.73 6.83
C ASN A 123 -14.19 -4.29 7.23
N THR A 124 -15.11 -3.39 6.97
CA THR A 124 -15.04 -2.00 7.36
C THR A 124 -16.36 -1.56 8.00
N SER A 125 -16.39 -0.38 8.60
CA SER A 125 -17.63 0.24 9.10
C SER A 125 -18.69 0.45 8.01
N LEU A 126 -18.29 0.43 6.72
CA LEU A 126 -19.19 0.57 5.56
C LEU A 126 -19.63 -0.77 4.97
N GLY A 127 -19.11 -1.89 5.48
CA GLY A 127 -19.37 -3.22 4.97
C GLY A 127 -18.12 -3.97 4.54
N GLU A 128 -18.30 -5.12 3.90
CA GLU A 128 -17.22 -5.96 3.42
C GLU A 128 -16.70 -5.49 2.07
N LEU A 129 -15.40 -5.25 1.98
CA LEU A 129 -14.68 -5.01 0.73
C LEU A 129 -14.06 -6.32 0.25
N LYS A 130 -14.31 -6.69 -1.01
CA LYS A 130 -13.84 -7.93 -1.64
C LYS A 130 -13.02 -7.65 -2.89
N ASP A 131 -12.21 -8.64 -3.27
CA ASP A 131 -11.45 -8.63 -4.53
C ASP A 131 -10.51 -7.42 -4.72
N LEU A 132 -10.06 -6.82 -3.62
CA LEU A 132 -9.10 -5.75 -3.66
C LEU A 132 -7.76 -6.28 -4.18
N SER A 133 -7.28 -5.74 -5.29
CA SER A 133 -6.04 -6.20 -5.94
C SER A 133 -4.87 -5.29 -5.59
N TYR A 134 -4.00 -5.77 -4.72
CA TYR A 134 -2.79 -5.06 -4.30
C TYR A 134 -1.59 -5.46 -5.16
N LYS A 135 -0.73 -4.47 -5.43
CA LYS A 135 0.54 -4.66 -6.11
C LYS A 135 1.59 -3.77 -5.47
N GLY A 136 2.80 -4.28 -5.37
CA GLY A 136 3.91 -3.52 -4.81
C GLY A 136 5.26 -4.13 -5.18
N THR A 137 6.32 -3.57 -4.61
CA THR A 137 7.67 -4.09 -4.77
C THR A 137 8.35 -4.28 -3.42
N LEU A 138 9.32 -5.18 -3.41
CA LEU A 138 10.19 -5.49 -2.28
C LEU A 138 11.63 -5.25 -2.72
N ASP A 139 12.43 -4.70 -1.83
CA ASP A 139 13.88 -4.69 -2.00
C ASP A 139 14.52 -5.71 -1.06
N ARG A 140 15.48 -6.48 -1.59
CA ARG A 140 16.28 -7.42 -0.83
C ARG A 140 17.74 -7.00 -0.84
N ASN A 141 18.28 -6.68 0.33
CA ASN A 141 19.67 -6.31 0.51
C ASN A 141 20.23 -7.00 1.76
N ASP A 142 21.40 -7.60 1.62
CA ASP A 142 22.10 -8.28 2.72
C ASP A 142 21.23 -9.31 3.46
N GLY A 143 20.36 -10.01 2.71
CA GLY A 143 19.45 -11.02 3.26
C GLY A 143 18.20 -10.46 3.94
N GLN A 144 18.07 -9.14 4.05
CA GLN A 144 16.86 -8.48 4.56
C GLN A 144 15.93 -8.09 3.42
N THR A 145 14.63 -8.37 3.58
CA THR A 145 13.58 -8.00 2.64
C THR A 145 12.75 -6.87 3.23
N THR A 146 12.54 -5.79 2.47
CA THR A 146 11.81 -4.59 2.88
C THR A 146 10.76 -4.26 1.84
N ILE A 147 9.57 -3.84 2.27
CA ILE A 147 8.49 -3.41 1.38
C ILE A 147 8.77 -1.97 0.92
N ASN A 148 8.73 -1.73 -0.39
CA ASN A 148 8.73 -0.38 -0.94
C ASN A 148 7.32 0.19 -0.81
N TRP A 149 7.08 0.94 0.26
CA TRP A 149 5.76 1.47 0.56
C TRP A 149 5.30 2.48 -0.49
N GLN A 150 4.04 2.36 -0.88
CA GLN A 150 3.33 3.29 -1.74
C GLN A 150 1.88 3.43 -1.26
N PRO A 151 1.17 4.54 -1.56
CA PRO A 151 -0.21 4.77 -1.11
C PRO A 151 -1.19 3.67 -1.51
N ASN A 152 -0.99 3.02 -2.66
CA ASN A 152 -1.79 1.90 -3.13
C ASN A 152 -1.70 0.64 -2.23
N LEU A 153 -0.80 0.61 -1.25
CA LEU A 153 -0.77 -0.43 -0.22
C LEU A 153 -1.75 -0.16 0.94
N VAL A 154 -2.32 1.03 1.00
CA VAL A 154 -3.45 1.34 1.91
C VAL A 154 -4.75 0.92 1.24
N PHE A 155 -5.06 1.48 0.09
CA PHE A 155 -6.12 1.01 -0.82
C PHE A 155 -5.61 1.01 -2.26
N PRO A 156 -5.95 0.00 -3.08
CA PRO A 156 -5.33 -0.24 -4.40
C PRO A 156 -5.38 0.94 -5.38
N GLU A 157 -6.38 1.81 -5.25
CA GLU A 157 -6.61 2.95 -6.14
C GLU A 157 -5.99 4.26 -5.62
N MET A 158 -5.33 4.22 -4.45
CA MET A 158 -4.69 5.43 -3.90
C MET A 158 -3.38 5.76 -4.60
N GLU A 159 -3.22 7.02 -4.95
CA GLU A 159 -2.01 7.56 -5.57
C GLU A 159 -1.53 8.82 -4.83
N GLY A 160 -0.23 9.07 -4.88
CA GLY A 160 0.40 10.31 -4.40
C GLY A 160 -0.08 10.75 -3.02
N ASN A 161 -0.72 11.89 -2.96
CA ASN A 161 -1.22 12.52 -1.73
C ASN A 161 -2.73 12.31 -1.49
N ASP A 162 -3.33 11.31 -2.10
CA ASP A 162 -4.74 11.00 -1.92
C ASP A 162 -5.12 10.87 -0.46
N LYS A 163 -6.34 11.29 -0.15
CA LYS A 163 -6.94 11.22 1.17
C LYS A 163 -8.22 10.40 1.12
N VAL A 164 -8.43 9.59 2.12
CA VAL A 164 -9.71 8.88 2.30
C VAL A 164 -10.63 9.77 3.12
N SER A 165 -11.84 9.99 2.61
CA SER A 165 -12.88 10.76 3.28
C SER A 165 -14.13 9.90 3.43
N LEU A 166 -14.70 9.89 4.64
CA LEU A 166 -15.97 9.25 4.92
C LEU A 166 -17.05 10.32 5.00
N THR A 167 -18.05 10.22 4.13
CA THR A 167 -19.20 11.11 4.15
C THR A 167 -20.46 10.31 4.49
N THR A 168 -21.15 10.70 5.55
CA THR A 168 -22.45 10.13 5.90
C THR A 168 -23.53 10.92 5.22
N GLN A 169 -24.32 10.28 4.38
CA GLN A 169 -25.53 10.85 3.79
C GLN A 169 -26.73 10.33 4.57
N GLU A 170 -27.45 11.23 5.23
CA GLU A 170 -28.69 10.84 5.90
C GLU A 170 -29.72 10.36 4.88
N ALA A 171 -30.37 9.26 5.19
CA ALA A 171 -31.44 8.75 4.36
C ALA A 171 -32.61 9.75 4.35
N ALA A 172 -33.24 9.91 3.19
CA ALA A 172 -34.49 10.68 3.12
C ALA A 172 -35.55 10.04 4.03
N ARG A 173 -36.24 10.88 4.79
CA ARG A 173 -37.35 10.41 5.66
C ARG A 173 -38.40 9.70 4.81
N GLY A 174 -38.75 8.48 5.19
CA GLY A 174 -39.80 7.72 4.54
C GLY A 174 -41.20 8.33 4.79
N ASN A 175 -42.12 8.10 3.89
CA ASN A 175 -43.53 8.44 4.08
C ASN A 175 -44.17 7.48 5.08
N ILE A 176 -45.08 7.98 5.91
CA ILE A 176 -45.95 7.13 6.73
C ILE A 176 -47.26 6.93 5.93
N ILE A 177 -47.55 5.69 5.63
CA ILE A 177 -48.76 5.30 4.86
C ILE A 177 -49.69 4.49 5.75
N ASP A 178 -51.01 4.57 5.45
CA ASP A 178 -52.02 3.74 6.09
C ASP A 178 -52.02 2.30 5.50
N ARG A 179 -52.94 1.42 6.00
CA ARG A 179 -53.11 0.03 5.52
C ARG A 179 -53.52 -0.06 4.05
N ASN A 180 -54.07 1.00 3.47
CA ASN A 180 -54.57 1.04 2.09
C ASN A 180 -53.54 1.67 1.15
N GLY A 181 -52.34 2.11 1.69
CA GLY A 181 -51.31 2.79 0.94
C GLY A 181 -51.47 4.30 0.84
N GLU A 182 -52.49 4.88 1.53
CA GLU A 182 -52.71 6.31 1.53
C GLU A 182 -51.69 7.03 2.46
N PRO A 183 -51.16 8.17 2.04
CA PRO A 183 -50.14 8.86 2.82
C PRO A 183 -50.72 9.56 4.04
N LEU A 184 -50.36 9.12 5.25
CA LEU A 184 -50.67 9.81 6.50
C LEU A 184 -49.69 10.96 6.79
N ALA A 185 -48.44 10.81 6.41
CA ALA A 185 -47.44 11.85 6.48
C ALA A 185 -46.39 11.69 5.39
N THR A 186 -46.11 12.72 4.63
CA THR A 186 -45.14 12.77 3.56
C THR A 186 -44.16 13.92 3.73
N THR A 187 -43.04 13.83 3.08
CA THR A 187 -42.10 14.94 3.01
C THR A 187 -42.63 16.03 2.10
N GLY A 188 -43.09 17.13 2.66
CA GLY A 188 -43.55 18.30 1.93
C GLY A 188 -42.38 19.19 1.46
N LYS A 189 -42.58 19.89 0.36
CA LYS A 189 -41.66 20.94 -0.07
C LYS A 189 -42.01 22.24 0.68
N LEU A 190 -41.23 22.58 1.68
CA LEU A 190 -41.30 23.95 2.32
C LEU A 190 -40.51 24.92 1.47
N LYS A 191 -41.14 26.01 1.07
CA LYS A 191 -40.41 27.15 0.49
C LYS A 191 -39.94 28.02 1.65
N GLN A 192 -38.65 28.01 1.91
CA GLN A 192 -38.03 28.90 2.88
C GLN A 192 -37.53 30.13 2.14
N LEU A 193 -38.06 31.28 2.47
CA LEU A 193 -37.54 32.58 2.06
C LEU A 193 -36.46 32.98 3.10
N GLY A 194 -35.23 32.92 2.71
CA GLY A 194 -34.09 33.40 3.49
C GLY A 194 -33.45 34.59 2.79
N VAL A 195 -33.13 35.62 3.54
CA VAL A 195 -32.25 36.69 3.08
C VAL A 195 -30.83 36.19 3.32
N VAL A 196 -30.09 35.96 2.26
CA VAL A 196 -28.63 35.72 2.36
C VAL A 196 -28.00 37.10 2.59
N PRO A 197 -27.44 37.41 3.77
CA PRO A 197 -26.66 38.61 3.91
C PRO A 197 -25.48 38.51 2.96
N VAL A 198 -25.45 39.38 1.95
CA VAL A 198 -24.24 39.62 1.17
C VAL A 198 -23.17 40.00 2.19
N ASN A 199 -22.05 39.29 2.21
CA ASN A 199 -20.92 39.61 3.08
C ASN A 199 -20.67 41.10 3.07
N LEU A 200 -21.12 41.77 4.11
CA LEU A 200 -20.57 43.05 4.48
C LEU A 200 -19.16 42.74 4.99
N GLU A 201 -18.19 42.84 4.12
CA GLU A 201 -16.81 43.05 4.55
C GLU A 201 -16.84 44.27 5.43
N MET A 202 -16.89 44.08 6.74
CA MET A 202 -16.58 45.14 7.68
C MET A 202 -15.11 45.48 7.48
N GLU A 203 -14.85 46.41 6.56
CA GLU A 203 -13.66 47.25 6.68
C GLU A 203 -13.73 47.91 8.05
N THR A 204 -13.05 47.31 9.01
CA THR A 204 -12.73 47.98 10.26
C THR A 204 -11.71 49.09 9.95
N LYS A 205 -12.19 50.17 9.35
CA LYS A 205 -11.49 51.44 9.45
C LYS A 205 -11.54 51.83 10.93
N LYS A 206 -10.43 51.55 11.63
CA LYS A 206 -10.12 52.18 12.90
C LYS A 206 -10.11 53.71 12.68
N GLN A 207 -11.23 54.36 12.90
CA GLN A 207 -11.22 55.80 13.09
C GLN A 207 -10.75 56.08 14.52
N PRO A 208 -9.75 56.94 14.72
CA PRO A 208 -9.33 57.35 16.06
C PRO A 208 -10.48 58.11 16.71
N ILE A 209 -10.85 57.70 17.91
CA ILE A 209 -11.82 58.40 18.76
C ILE A 209 -11.21 59.76 19.10
N SER A 210 -11.69 60.82 18.43
CA SER A 210 -11.41 62.17 18.82
C SER A 210 -12.16 62.44 20.12
N LYS A 211 -11.43 62.72 21.20
CA LYS A 211 -11.93 63.16 22.46
C LYS A 211 -12.74 64.53 22.21
N ARG A 212 -14.04 64.43 22.21
CA ARG A 212 -14.90 65.62 22.28
C ARG A 212 -14.89 66.09 23.72
N LEU A 213 -14.13 67.13 23.98
CA LEU A 213 -14.17 67.90 25.23
C LEU A 213 -15.59 68.48 25.39
N LEU A 214 -16.26 68.17 26.51
CA LEU A 214 -17.46 68.81 26.93
C LEU A 214 -17.12 70.24 27.43
N PRO A 215 -17.92 71.26 27.10
CA PRO A 215 -17.72 72.60 27.66
C PRO A 215 -18.13 72.62 29.13
N PRO A 216 -17.55 73.52 29.97
CA PRO A 216 -17.89 73.67 31.38
C PRO A 216 -19.28 74.26 31.55
N SER A 217 -20.05 73.64 32.47
CA SER A 217 -21.31 74.18 32.92
C SER A 217 -21.12 75.43 33.85
N THR A 218 -21.70 76.50 33.49
CA THR A 218 -21.99 77.65 34.39
C THR A 218 -23.23 77.33 35.18
#